data_bc32e2020cebfedd6d2cddefab03e9bf
#
_entry.id   bc32e2020cebfedd6d2cddefab03e9bf
#
_cell.length_a   1.000
_cell.length_b   1.000
_cell.length_c   1.000
_cell.angle_alpha   90.00
_cell.angle_beta   90.00
_cell.angle_gamma   90.00
#
_symmetry.space_group_name_H-M   'P 1'
#
loop_
_entity.id
_entity.type
_entity.pdbx_description
1 polymer ?
#
loop_
_entity_poly.entity_id
_entity_poly.type
_entity_poly.pdbx_seq_one_letter_code
_entity_poly.pdbx_strand_id
1 'polypeptide(L)'
;MEERSSLTALMSSFARAYHAETCERPVFTDHMARKLMTDAEYANIQQYIVSGIRFFAPDKHFRDEKEALDFVVNTQLAPTPLARAQYCEESLKTAVRTGTTQYVILGAGMDTFAWRESAWIKRLTIFEVDHPLTQAEKKKRLKRAGLGVPDNLHFVSMDFTGDDLKTSLLKNGFDETQKTFFSWLGVTYYLSAEDIAKLLDSIASFAAEGSTLLFDYPDSGLFDAKEQRVQNMLAMAKASGEPMKFCSDERELTRLLETHHFLIYEHLSPADIQMRYFAGRDDGMTAFEHIGYVTAVLKGTPFINTKEKILQTAMKLFAQNGYEAVSIKDIADQLSLTKAALYKHYQSKRDIFDQIVARMEEQDAKRARAYEMPESPAEKDLEAYRKTQLDSVIAYTESQFRYWTEDPFACRFRRMLTLEQYRDAEMTALYQQYLCGGPLSYIQDIFLQLVGDSQSAEQTAVDFYSPVFMLYSLYDGTQDKRKPKAILHEHLCRFVKKFEKGE
;
A
#
# COMPACT_ATOMS: atom_id res chain seq x y z
N MET A 1 -26.63 -14.50 -10.12
CA MET A 1 -26.73 -13.03 -9.91
C MET A 1 -27.09 -12.42 -11.24
N GLU A 2 -28.23 -11.70 -11.31
CA GLU A 2 -28.60 -11.00 -12.54
C GLU A 2 -27.53 -9.97 -12.91
N GLU A 3 -27.05 -10.03 -14.13
CA GLU A 3 -26.08 -9.15 -14.76
C GLU A 3 -26.66 -7.72 -14.88
N ARG A 4 -26.48 -6.91 -13.85
CA ARG A 4 -26.85 -5.48 -13.86
C ARG A 4 -25.59 -4.62 -13.92
N SER A 5 -25.59 -3.62 -14.84
CA SER A 5 -24.62 -2.53 -14.81
C SER A 5 -24.72 -1.78 -13.48
N SER A 6 -23.58 -1.30 -12.95
CA SER A 6 -23.53 -0.65 -11.63
C SER A 6 -24.51 0.51 -11.51
N LEU A 7 -25.51 0.36 -10.62
CA LEU A 7 -26.46 1.43 -10.31
C LEU A 7 -25.73 2.61 -9.64
N THR A 8 -24.73 2.31 -8.85
CA THR A 8 -23.89 3.30 -8.17
C THR A 8 -23.17 4.22 -9.16
N ALA A 9 -22.65 3.66 -10.27
CA ALA A 9 -22.02 4.45 -11.34
C ALA A 9 -23.02 5.40 -12.02
N LEU A 10 -24.28 4.94 -12.23
CA LEU A 10 -25.32 5.77 -12.82
C LEU A 10 -25.76 6.89 -11.89
N MET A 11 -25.93 6.63 -10.59
CA MET A 11 -26.28 7.63 -9.59
C MET A 11 -25.18 8.70 -9.43
N SER A 12 -23.90 8.28 -9.44
CA SER A 12 -22.77 9.21 -9.44
C SER A 12 -22.74 10.10 -10.69
N SER A 13 -23.06 9.54 -11.86
CA SER A 13 -23.18 10.29 -13.11
C SER A 13 -24.35 11.28 -13.08
N PHE A 14 -25.49 10.87 -12.53
CA PHE A 14 -26.66 11.73 -12.34
C PHE A 14 -26.31 12.92 -11.42
N ALA A 15 -25.67 12.69 -10.29
CA ALA A 15 -25.31 13.73 -9.35
C ALA A 15 -24.37 14.78 -9.99
N ARG A 16 -23.37 14.34 -10.79
CA ARG A 16 -22.48 15.26 -11.53
C ARG A 16 -23.25 16.04 -12.60
N ALA A 17 -24.15 15.40 -13.33
CA ALA A 17 -24.98 16.05 -14.33
C ALA A 17 -25.89 17.11 -13.72
N TYR A 18 -26.62 16.74 -12.66
CA TYR A 18 -27.54 17.62 -11.97
C TYR A 18 -26.82 18.86 -11.41
N HIS A 19 -25.70 18.65 -10.74
CA HIS A 19 -24.89 19.75 -10.22
C HIS A 19 -24.36 20.69 -11.31
N ALA A 20 -23.90 20.15 -12.44
CA ALA A 20 -23.43 20.95 -13.56
C ALA A 20 -24.52 21.80 -14.23
N GLU A 21 -25.79 21.36 -14.16
CA GLU A 21 -26.94 22.07 -14.73
C GLU A 21 -27.56 23.09 -13.76
N THR A 22 -27.52 22.83 -12.44
CA THR A 22 -28.31 23.61 -11.47
C THR A 22 -27.48 24.49 -10.54
N CYS A 23 -26.18 24.25 -10.39
CA CYS A 23 -25.35 24.95 -9.44
C CYS A 23 -24.66 26.18 -10.05
N GLU A 24 -24.85 27.36 -9.45
CA GLU A 24 -24.21 28.61 -9.90
C GLU A 24 -22.70 28.64 -9.60
N ARG A 25 -22.28 28.00 -8.51
CA ARG A 25 -20.87 27.89 -8.09
C ARG A 25 -20.44 26.43 -7.99
N PRO A 26 -20.25 25.76 -9.14
CA PRO A 26 -20.01 24.32 -9.15
C PRO A 26 -18.66 23.96 -8.50
N VAL A 27 -18.66 22.90 -7.69
CA VAL A 27 -17.44 22.26 -7.17
C VAL A 27 -16.66 21.60 -8.31
N PHE A 28 -17.40 20.97 -9.22
CA PHE A 28 -16.86 20.32 -10.40
C PHE A 28 -17.90 20.35 -11.53
N THR A 29 -17.47 20.63 -12.73
CA THR A 29 -18.38 20.78 -13.87
C THR A 29 -18.24 19.62 -14.84
N ASP A 30 -19.26 18.77 -14.95
CA ASP A 30 -19.29 17.64 -15.88
C ASP A 30 -20.57 17.68 -16.75
N HIS A 31 -20.58 18.57 -17.75
CA HIS A 31 -21.68 18.65 -18.71
C HIS A 31 -21.85 17.38 -19.59
N MET A 32 -20.79 16.57 -19.68
CA MET A 32 -20.84 15.34 -20.47
C MET A 32 -21.63 14.23 -19.79
N ALA A 33 -21.65 14.22 -18.44
CA ALA A 33 -22.42 13.22 -17.68
C ALA A 33 -23.91 13.21 -18.06
N ARG A 34 -24.51 14.39 -18.33
CA ARG A 34 -25.90 14.51 -18.78
C ARG A 34 -26.17 13.81 -20.13
N LYS A 35 -25.20 13.85 -21.03
CA LYS A 35 -25.33 13.25 -22.36
C LYS A 35 -25.37 11.71 -22.33
N LEU A 36 -24.85 11.10 -21.27
CA LEU A 36 -24.89 9.66 -21.09
C LEU A 36 -26.27 9.12 -20.63
N MET A 37 -27.22 10.01 -20.31
CA MET A 37 -28.57 9.67 -19.87
C MET A 37 -29.59 10.18 -20.87
N THR A 38 -30.70 9.42 -21.07
CA THR A 38 -31.89 9.93 -21.76
C THR A 38 -32.66 10.87 -20.84
N ASP A 39 -33.50 11.73 -21.43
CA ASP A 39 -34.40 12.59 -20.64
C ASP A 39 -35.33 11.79 -19.75
N ALA A 40 -35.83 10.66 -20.25
CA ALA A 40 -36.67 9.74 -19.46
C ALA A 40 -35.90 9.11 -18.29
N GLU A 41 -34.66 8.64 -18.48
CA GLU A 41 -33.83 8.10 -17.41
C GLU A 41 -33.56 9.16 -16.36
N TYR A 42 -33.21 10.37 -16.78
CA TYR A 42 -32.90 11.50 -15.89
C TYR A 42 -34.13 11.89 -15.05
N ALA A 43 -35.31 12.04 -15.69
CA ALA A 43 -36.56 12.34 -14.99
C ALA A 43 -36.98 11.21 -14.03
N ASN A 44 -36.81 9.95 -14.44
CA ASN A 44 -37.12 8.80 -13.58
C ASN A 44 -36.22 8.77 -12.33
N ILE A 45 -34.95 9.09 -12.45
CA ILE A 45 -34.04 9.19 -11.29
C ILE A 45 -34.48 10.30 -10.35
N GLN A 46 -34.80 11.48 -10.88
CA GLN A 46 -35.34 12.59 -10.08
C GLN A 46 -36.60 12.18 -9.30
N GLN A 47 -37.57 11.58 -10.00
CA GLN A 47 -38.80 11.13 -9.37
C GLN A 47 -38.57 10.02 -8.33
N TYR A 48 -37.62 9.11 -8.58
CA TYR A 48 -37.25 8.07 -7.61
C TYR A 48 -36.68 8.67 -6.34
N ILE A 49 -35.78 9.68 -6.45
CA ILE A 49 -35.18 10.38 -5.30
C ILE A 49 -36.26 11.11 -4.50
N VAL A 50 -37.14 11.85 -5.17
CA VAL A 50 -38.25 12.60 -4.52
C VAL A 50 -39.22 11.65 -3.81
N SER A 51 -39.59 10.54 -4.47
CA SER A 51 -40.45 9.53 -3.86
C SER A 51 -39.83 8.88 -2.62
N GLY A 52 -38.52 8.74 -2.60
CA GLY A 52 -37.75 8.19 -1.48
C GLY A 52 -37.34 9.22 -0.41
N ILE A 53 -37.84 10.45 -0.44
CA ILE A 53 -37.39 11.55 0.42
C ILE A 53 -37.40 11.24 1.91
N ARG A 54 -38.38 10.47 2.37
CA ARG A 54 -38.50 10.06 3.78
C ARG A 54 -37.35 9.16 4.26
N PHE A 55 -36.69 8.45 3.36
CA PHE A 55 -35.48 7.69 3.69
C PHE A 55 -34.30 8.62 3.98
N PHE A 56 -34.18 9.71 3.22
CA PHE A 56 -33.07 10.67 3.35
C PHE A 56 -33.32 11.72 4.44
N ALA A 57 -34.57 12.12 4.64
CA ALA A 57 -34.93 13.21 5.56
C ALA A 57 -36.32 12.96 6.18
N PRO A 58 -36.43 11.99 7.14
CA PRO A 58 -37.73 11.57 7.69
C PRO A 58 -38.50 12.70 8.37
N ASP A 59 -37.79 13.65 8.97
CA ASP A 59 -38.36 14.72 9.79
C ASP A 59 -38.40 16.10 9.09
N LYS A 60 -38.01 16.17 7.80
CA LYS A 60 -37.99 17.43 7.03
C LYS A 60 -39.24 17.59 6.17
N HIS A 61 -39.71 18.83 6.09
CA HIS A 61 -40.73 19.25 5.15
C HIS A 61 -40.13 20.15 4.09
N PHE A 62 -40.47 19.91 2.84
CA PHE A 62 -40.00 20.66 1.68
C PHE A 62 -41.17 21.40 1.05
N ARG A 63 -40.91 22.57 0.48
CA ARG A 63 -41.94 23.41 -0.16
C ARG A 63 -42.45 22.79 -1.46
N ASP A 64 -41.53 22.16 -2.18
CA ASP A 64 -41.79 21.51 -3.46
C ASP A 64 -40.82 20.36 -3.73
N GLU A 65 -41.03 19.64 -4.82
CA GLU A 65 -40.22 18.50 -5.25
C GLU A 65 -38.78 18.91 -5.60
N LYS A 66 -38.59 20.14 -6.12
CA LYS A 66 -37.28 20.65 -6.46
C LYS A 66 -36.44 20.86 -5.21
N GLU A 67 -36.97 21.48 -4.16
CA GLU A 67 -36.25 21.66 -2.89
C GLU A 67 -35.89 20.32 -2.25
N ALA A 68 -36.78 19.32 -2.33
CA ALA A 68 -36.52 17.97 -1.85
C ALA A 68 -35.37 17.30 -2.64
N LEU A 69 -35.39 17.45 -3.96
CA LEU A 69 -34.35 16.90 -4.85
C LEU A 69 -33.00 17.60 -4.61
N ASP A 70 -32.99 18.93 -4.59
CA ASP A 70 -31.78 19.72 -4.29
C ASP A 70 -31.17 19.31 -2.95
N PHE A 71 -31.99 19.12 -1.91
CA PHE A 71 -31.52 18.66 -0.62
C PHE A 71 -30.81 17.30 -0.71
N VAL A 72 -31.45 16.29 -1.32
CA VAL A 72 -30.86 14.97 -1.38
C VAL A 72 -29.60 14.96 -2.24
N VAL A 73 -29.63 15.63 -3.39
CA VAL A 73 -28.44 15.70 -4.26
C VAL A 73 -27.30 16.40 -3.54
N ASN A 74 -27.53 17.56 -2.92
CA ASN A 74 -26.48 18.36 -2.30
C ASN A 74 -25.94 17.76 -1.00
N THR A 75 -26.78 17.04 -0.24
CA THR A 75 -26.32 16.48 1.05
C THR A 75 -25.90 15.02 0.99
N GLN A 76 -26.40 14.25 0.03
CA GLN A 76 -26.18 12.81 0.02
C GLN A 76 -25.42 12.31 -1.23
N LEU A 77 -25.79 12.77 -2.43
CA LEU A 77 -25.34 12.12 -3.66
C LEU A 77 -24.14 12.82 -4.33
N ALA A 78 -24.10 14.14 -4.30
CA ALA A 78 -23.14 14.93 -5.07
C ALA A 78 -21.79 15.22 -4.38
N PRO A 79 -21.72 15.43 -3.05
CA PRO A 79 -20.48 15.92 -2.43
C PRO A 79 -19.25 15.08 -2.74
N THR A 80 -19.30 13.77 -2.49
CA THR A 80 -18.15 12.87 -2.72
C THR A 80 -17.79 12.76 -4.21
N PRO A 81 -18.72 12.45 -5.15
CA PRO A 81 -18.39 12.36 -6.57
C PRO A 81 -17.80 13.64 -7.16
N LEU A 82 -18.26 14.81 -6.71
CA LEU A 82 -17.76 16.09 -7.22
C LEU A 82 -16.38 16.43 -6.66
N ALA A 83 -16.22 16.37 -5.34
CA ALA A 83 -14.95 16.73 -4.71
C ALA A 83 -13.81 15.79 -5.12
N ARG A 84 -14.04 14.47 -5.17
CA ARG A 84 -13.01 13.52 -5.61
C ARG A 84 -12.64 13.68 -7.08
N ALA A 85 -13.62 14.01 -7.94
CA ALA A 85 -13.34 14.27 -9.36
C ALA A 85 -12.50 15.54 -9.54
N GLN A 86 -12.83 16.62 -8.81
CA GLN A 86 -12.06 17.87 -8.81
C GLN A 86 -10.63 17.63 -8.31
N TYR A 87 -10.47 16.94 -7.18
CA TYR A 87 -9.17 16.59 -6.62
C TYR A 87 -8.34 15.74 -7.58
N CYS A 88 -8.97 14.75 -8.22
CA CYS A 88 -8.30 13.89 -9.18
C CYS A 88 -7.76 14.69 -10.38
N GLU A 89 -8.53 15.60 -10.95
CA GLU A 89 -8.07 16.41 -12.09
C GLU A 89 -7.01 17.43 -11.72
N GLU A 90 -7.07 18.04 -10.55
CA GLU A 90 -6.03 18.91 -10.04
C GLU A 90 -4.70 18.16 -9.88
N SER A 91 -4.76 16.96 -9.28
CA SER A 91 -3.61 16.09 -9.09
C SER A 91 -3.06 15.57 -10.41
N LEU A 92 -3.92 15.16 -11.36
CA LEU A 92 -3.52 14.72 -12.70
C LEU A 92 -2.85 15.87 -13.48
N LYS A 93 -3.38 17.10 -13.42
CA LYS A 93 -2.73 18.27 -14.04
C LYS A 93 -1.33 18.50 -13.48
N THR A 94 -1.15 18.29 -12.19
CA THR A 94 0.16 18.39 -11.54
C THR A 94 1.09 17.27 -12.02
N ALA A 95 0.62 16.04 -12.08
CA ALA A 95 1.39 14.90 -12.59
C ALA A 95 1.80 15.07 -14.06
N VAL A 96 0.92 15.61 -14.91
CA VAL A 96 1.24 15.91 -16.33
C VAL A 96 2.36 16.95 -16.45
N ARG A 97 2.40 17.96 -15.59
CA ARG A 97 3.50 18.95 -15.55
C ARG A 97 4.84 18.32 -15.16
N THR A 98 4.82 17.19 -14.44
CA THR A 98 6.01 16.44 -14.01
C THR A 98 6.34 15.25 -14.92
N GLY A 99 5.70 15.17 -16.10
CA GLY A 99 6.05 14.21 -17.15
C GLY A 99 5.16 12.97 -17.26
N THR A 100 3.99 12.96 -16.63
CA THR A 100 2.98 11.91 -16.85
C THR A 100 2.38 12.03 -18.24
N THR A 101 2.33 10.94 -18.98
CA THR A 101 1.81 10.85 -20.35
C THR A 101 0.69 9.83 -20.52
N GLN A 102 0.48 8.99 -19.53
CA GLN A 102 -0.58 7.98 -19.50
C GLN A 102 -1.51 8.19 -18.31
N TYR A 103 -2.79 7.93 -18.51
CA TYR A 103 -3.81 7.99 -17.47
C TYR A 103 -4.65 6.72 -17.48
N VAL A 104 -4.62 5.98 -16.38
CA VAL A 104 -5.41 4.75 -16.18
C VAL A 104 -6.52 5.03 -15.18
N ILE A 105 -7.77 4.83 -15.59
CA ILE A 105 -8.97 4.98 -14.75
C ILE A 105 -9.43 3.58 -14.36
N LEU A 106 -9.21 3.20 -13.11
CA LEU A 106 -9.61 1.89 -12.56
C LEU A 106 -11.05 1.95 -12.06
N GLY A 107 -11.93 1.12 -12.61
CA GLY A 107 -13.35 1.19 -12.35
C GLY A 107 -14.00 2.44 -12.95
N ALA A 108 -13.77 2.68 -14.25
CA ALA A 108 -14.15 3.90 -14.96
C ALA A 108 -15.67 4.21 -14.94
N GLY A 109 -16.52 3.19 -14.81
CA GLY A 109 -17.98 3.38 -14.76
C GLY A 109 -18.51 4.27 -15.86
N MET A 110 -19.20 5.34 -15.45
CA MET A 110 -19.70 6.40 -16.33
C MET A 110 -18.81 7.65 -16.30
N ASP A 111 -17.50 7.49 -16.18
CA ASP A 111 -16.54 8.60 -16.30
C ASP A 111 -16.62 9.25 -17.69
N THR A 112 -16.38 10.55 -17.74
CA THR A 112 -16.51 11.35 -18.97
C THR A 112 -15.24 12.11 -19.32
N PHE A 113 -14.14 11.85 -18.60
CA PHE A 113 -12.89 12.61 -18.73
C PHE A 113 -12.41 12.73 -20.18
N ALA A 114 -12.39 11.62 -20.91
CA ALA A 114 -11.88 11.58 -22.28
C ALA A 114 -12.69 12.43 -23.29
N TRP A 115 -13.96 12.75 -22.97
CA TRP A 115 -14.85 13.54 -23.82
C TRP A 115 -14.92 15.02 -23.44
N ARG A 116 -14.25 15.42 -22.37
CA ARG A 116 -14.19 16.83 -21.98
C ARG A 116 -13.08 17.51 -22.77
N GLU A 117 -13.48 18.33 -23.73
CA GLU A 117 -12.57 18.98 -24.68
C GLU A 117 -11.54 19.88 -23.98
N SER A 118 -10.29 19.43 -23.91
CA SER A 118 -9.16 20.20 -23.41
C SER A 118 -7.89 19.80 -24.15
N ALA A 119 -7.08 20.78 -24.54
CA ALA A 119 -5.83 20.53 -25.26
C ALA A 119 -4.83 19.67 -24.49
N TRP A 120 -4.85 19.70 -23.16
CA TRP A 120 -3.96 18.90 -22.34
C TRP A 120 -4.41 17.43 -22.22
N ILE A 121 -5.73 17.16 -22.26
CA ILE A 121 -6.29 15.82 -22.26
C ILE A 121 -5.87 15.05 -23.52
N LYS A 122 -5.86 15.74 -24.67
CA LYS A 122 -5.45 15.15 -25.97
C LYS A 122 -3.99 14.68 -26.02
N ARG A 123 -3.17 15.10 -25.05
CA ARG A 123 -1.76 14.69 -24.94
C ARG A 123 -1.55 13.43 -24.11
N LEU A 124 -2.59 12.97 -23.43
CA LEU A 124 -2.55 11.74 -22.62
C LEU A 124 -3.00 10.55 -23.44
N THR A 125 -2.38 9.41 -23.25
CA THR A 125 -2.98 8.12 -23.59
C THR A 125 -3.83 7.68 -22.42
N ILE A 126 -5.13 7.45 -22.64
CA ILE A 126 -6.11 7.18 -21.59
C ILE A 126 -6.55 5.72 -21.66
N PHE A 127 -6.56 5.04 -20.54
CA PHE A 127 -7.05 3.66 -20.41
C PHE A 127 -8.22 3.64 -19.41
N GLU A 128 -9.41 3.32 -19.89
CA GLU A 128 -10.55 3.06 -19.04
C GLU A 128 -10.67 1.56 -18.76
N VAL A 129 -10.35 1.17 -17.52
CA VAL A 129 -10.42 -0.22 -17.07
C VAL A 129 -11.73 -0.42 -16.32
N ASP A 130 -12.57 -1.36 -16.77
CA ASP A 130 -13.83 -1.68 -16.10
C ASP A 130 -14.32 -3.09 -16.46
N HIS A 131 -15.27 -3.56 -15.65
CA HIS A 131 -15.96 -4.83 -15.91
C HIS A 131 -16.63 -4.84 -17.29
N PRO A 132 -16.57 -5.97 -18.03
CA PRO A 132 -17.10 -6.05 -19.40
C PRO A 132 -18.51 -5.53 -19.57
N LEU A 133 -19.41 -5.83 -18.63
CA LEU A 133 -20.82 -5.42 -18.68
C LEU A 133 -21.01 -3.91 -18.51
N THR A 134 -20.30 -3.30 -17.55
CA THR A 134 -20.34 -1.84 -17.31
C THR A 134 -19.78 -1.10 -18.53
N GLN A 135 -18.68 -1.60 -19.09
CA GLN A 135 -18.06 -1.00 -20.27
C GLN A 135 -18.96 -1.13 -21.51
N ALA A 136 -19.63 -2.26 -21.69
CA ALA A 136 -20.58 -2.45 -22.80
C ALA A 136 -21.78 -1.48 -22.68
N GLU A 137 -22.33 -1.28 -21.49
CA GLU A 137 -23.40 -0.32 -21.26
C GLU A 137 -22.94 1.11 -21.52
N LYS A 138 -21.73 1.49 -21.06
CA LYS A 138 -21.13 2.82 -21.37
C LYS A 138 -21.01 3.04 -22.87
N LYS A 139 -20.44 2.08 -23.61
CA LYS A 139 -20.31 2.16 -25.08
C LYS A 139 -21.67 2.32 -25.78
N LYS A 140 -22.71 1.63 -25.29
CA LYS A 140 -24.09 1.78 -25.80
C LYS A 140 -24.62 3.20 -25.57
N ARG A 141 -24.37 3.78 -24.38
CA ARG A 141 -24.79 5.15 -24.02
C ARG A 141 -24.06 6.18 -24.87
N LEU A 142 -22.75 6.04 -25.06
CA LEU A 142 -21.93 6.90 -25.91
C LEU A 142 -22.46 6.89 -27.36
N LYS A 143 -22.73 5.71 -27.92
CA LYS A 143 -23.28 5.57 -29.26
C LYS A 143 -24.64 6.25 -29.37
N ARG A 144 -25.55 6.09 -28.40
CA ARG A 144 -26.85 6.75 -28.33
C ARG A 144 -26.71 8.27 -28.28
N ALA A 145 -25.73 8.78 -27.54
CA ALA A 145 -25.44 10.21 -27.42
C ALA A 145 -24.74 10.81 -28.64
N GLY A 146 -24.41 10.02 -29.66
CA GLY A 146 -23.65 10.47 -30.83
C GLY A 146 -22.17 10.83 -30.50
N LEU A 147 -21.63 10.32 -29.39
CA LEU A 147 -20.28 10.60 -28.97
C LEU A 147 -19.31 9.55 -29.54
N GLY A 148 -18.41 9.99 -30.41
CA GLY A 148 -17.31 9.17 -30.90
C GLY A 148 -16.33 8.83 -29.77
N VAL A 149 -15.60 7.73 -29.93
CA VAL A 149 -14.49 7.39 -29.02
C VAL A 149 -13.26 8.23 -29.43
N PRO A 150 -12.67 9.00 -28.52
CA PRO A 150 -11.45 9.74 -28.83
C PRO A 150 -10.29 8.81 -29.22
N ASP A 151 -9.43 9.21 -30.15
CA ASP A 151 -8.31 8.40 -30.64
C ASP A 151 -7.29 8.02 -29.56
N ASN A 152 -7.21 8.83 -28.51
CA ASN A 152 -6.30 8.64 -27.36
C ASN A 152 -6.94 7.84 -26.21
N LEU A 153 -8.15 7.29 -26.39
CA LEU A 153 -8.85 6.47 -25.37
C LEU A 153 -8.86 5.01 -25.74
N HIS A 154 -8.39 4.18 -24.82
CA HIS A 154 -8.42 2.72 -24.90
C HIS A 154 -9.36 2.16 -23.84
N PHE A 155 -10.33 1.37 -24.26
CA PHE A 155 -11.20 0.62 -23.36
C PHE A 155 -10.57 -0.72 -23.02
N VAL A 156 -10.25 -0.94 -21.75
CA VAL A 156 -9.67 -2.17 -21.21
C VAL A 156 -10.74 -2.92 -20.43
N SER A 157 -11.28 -3.95 -21.05
CA SER A 157 -12.31 -4.80 -20.41
C SER A 157 -11.64 -5.81 -19.49
N MET A 158 -11.99 -5.82 -18.20
CA MET A 158 -11.31 -6.60 -17.19
C MET A 158 -12.22 -6.89 -15.99
N ASP A 159 -12.19 -8.12 -15.49
CA ASP A 159 -12.73 -8.49 -14.18
C ASP A 159 -11.61 -8.42 -13.14
N PHE A 160 -11.72 -7.49 -12.18
CA PHE A 160 -10.72 -7.28 -11.13
C PHE A 160 -10.52 -8.51 -10.21
N THR A 161 -11.44 -9.48 -10.25
CA THR A 161 -11.34 -10.69 -9.42
C THR A 161 -10.60 -11.84 -10.10
N GLY A 162 -10.46 -11.81 -11.42
CA GLY A 162 -9.92 -12.95 -12.18
C GLY A 162 -8.83 -12.61 -13.20
N ASP A 163 -8.81 -11.37 -13.71
CA ASP A 163 -7.90 -10.96 -14.76
C ASP A 163 -6.64 -10.28 -14.20
N ASP A 164 -5.53 -10.37 -14.95
CA ASP A 164 -4.29 -9.67 -14.64
C ASP A 164 -4.27 -8.26 -15.26
N LEU A 165 -4.17 -7.22 -14.41
CA LEU A 165 -4.19 -5.83 -14.82
C LEU A 165 -3.05 -5.50 -15.80
N LYS A 166 -1.83 -5.95 -15.49
CA LYS A 166 -0.65 -5.72 -16.34
C LYS A 166 -0.88 -6.26 -17.75
N THR A 167 -1.25 -7.52 -17.84
CA THR A 167 -1.50 -8.19 -19.12
C THR A 167 -2.61 -7.50 -19.91
N SER A 168 -3.68 -7.08 -19.23
CA SER A 168 -4.81 -6.40 -19.86
C SER A 168 -4.44 -5.03 -20.41
N LEU A 169 -3.66 -4.25 -19.67
CA LEU A 169 -3.16 -2.94 -20.11
C LEU A 169 -2.17 -3.07 -21.27
N LEU A 170 -1.20 -3.98 -21.19
CA LEU A 170 -0.20 -4.19 -22.24
C LEU A 170 -0.83 -4.59 -23.57
N LYS A 171 -1.85 -5.45 -23.56
CA LYS A 171 -2.60 -5.83 -24.77
C LYS A 171 -3.31 -4.64 -25.44
N ASN A 172 -3.55 -3.58 -24.70
CA ASN A 172 -4.24 -2.36 -25.18
C ASN A 172 -3.29 -1.19 -25.41
N GLY A 173 -1.96 -1.42 -25.48
CA GLY A 173 -0.97 -0.42 -25.85
C GLY A 173 -0.38 0.40 -24.72
N PHE A 174 -0.52 -0.07 -23.45
CA PHE A 174 0.13 0.55 -22.31
C PHE A 174 1.67 0.42 -22.42
N ASP A 175 2.39 1.49 -22.11
CA ASP A 175 3.84 1.54 -22.11
C ASP A 175 4.39 1.60 -20.66
N GLU A 176 5.02 0.52 -20.20
CA GLU A 176 5.59 0.40 -18.85
C GLU A 176 6.74 1.41 -18.58
N THR A 177 7.30 2.02 -19.62
CA THR A 177 8.38 3.00 -19.47
C THR A 177 7.91 4.41 -19.21
N GLN A 178 6.62 4.67 -19.43
CA GLN A 178 6.01 5.99 -19.30
C GLN A 178 5.42 6.21 -17.90
N LYS A 179 5.65 7.41 -17.35
CA LYS A 179 4.97 7.79 -16.09
C LYS A 179 3.47 7.82 -16.29
N THR A 180 2.78 7.12 -15.41
CA THR A 180 1.34 6.92 -15.46
C THR A 180 0.66 7.50 -14.22
N PHE A 181 -0.49 8.11 -14.41
CA PHE A 181 -1.39 8.46 -13.33
C PHE A 181 -2.50 7.40 -13.28
N PHE A 182 -2.69 6.79 -12.13
CA PHE A 182 -3.78 5.84 -11.86
C PHE A 182 -4.80 6.52 -10.96
N SER A 183 -6.07 6.56 -11.36
CA SER A 183 -7.16 6.94 -10.48
C SER A 183 -8.03 5.72 -10.15
N TRP A 184 -8.41 5.63 -8.89
CA TRP A 184 -9.20 4.53 -8.37
C TRP A 184 -10.31 5.06 -7.47
N LEU A 185 -11.32 5.67 -8.09
CA LEU A 185 -12.34 6.48 -7.43
C LEU A 185 -13.64 5.74 -7.23
N GLY A 186 -14.12 5.65 -5.98
CA GLY A 186 -15.39 5.04 -5.61
C GLY A 186 -15.42 3.53 -5.75
N VAL A 187 -14.28 2.87 -5.64
CA VAL A 187 -14.14 1.41 -5.82
C VAL A 187 -13.54 0.74 -4.58
N THR A 188 -12.57 1.37 -3.91
CA THR A 188 -11.88 0.81 -2.74
C THR A 188 -12.82 0.33 -1.65
N TYR A 189 -13.93 1.01 -1.46
CA TYR A 189 -14.99 0.71 -0.49
C TYR A 189 -15.49 -0.74 -0.53
N TYR A 190 -15.54 -1.33 -1.71
CA TYR A 190 -16.18 -2.63 -1.97
C TYR A 190 -15.19 -3.79 -1.98
N LEU A 191 -13.90 -3.50 -1.92
CA LEU A 191 -12.82 -4.49 -1.97
C LEU A 191 -12.41 -4.92 -0.56
N SER A 192 -11.80 -6.09 -0.45
CA SER A 192 -11.10 -6.49 0.77
C SER A 192 -9.71 -5.84 0.85
N ALA A 193 -9.14 -5.75 2.04
CA ALA A 193 -7.76 -5.27 2.21
C ALA A 193 -6.76 -6.12 1.39
N GLU A 194 -7.02 -7.43 1.24
CA GLU A 194 -6.20 -8.34 0.42
C GLU A 194 -6.29 -7.99 -1.08
N ASP A 195 -7.48 -7.67 -1.59
CA ASP A 195 -7.66 -7.30 -3.00
C ASP A 195 -6.99 -5.95 -3.30
N ILE A 196 -7.07 -5.01 -2.35
CA ILE A 196 -6.36 -3.72 -2.44
C ILE A 196 -4.84 -3.96 -2.48
N ALA A 197 -4.29 -4.79 -1.58
CA ALA A 197 -2.89 -5.13 -1.55
C ALA A 197 -2.42 -5.78 -2.86
N LYS A 198 -3.19 -6.74 -3.40
CA LYS A 198 -2.89 -7.38 -4.70
C LYS A 198 -2.84 -6.38 -5.85
N LEU A 199 -3.77 -5.42 -5.87
CA LEU A 199 -3.78 -4.40 -6.93
C LEU A 199 -2.59 -3.44 -6.80
N LEU A 200 -2.22 -3.04 -5.57
CA LEU A 200 -1.03 -2.23 -5.31
C LEU A 200 0.23 -2.95 -5.78
N ASP A 201 0.40 -4.24 -5.44
CA ASP A 201 1.52 -5.07 -5.93
C ASP A 201 1.53 -5.18 -7.45
N SER A 202 0.36 -5.39 -8.05
CA SER A 202 0.25 -5.45 -9.52
C SER A 202 0.74 -4.15 -10.14
N ILE A 203 0.23 -2.99 -9.72
CA ILE A 203 0.66 -1.68 -10.26
C ILE A 203 2.15 -1.46 -10.03
N ALA A 204 2.66 -1.73 -8.81
CA ALA A 204 4.07 -1.57 -8.48
C ALA A 204 4.99 -2.47 -9.33
N SER A 205 4.49 -3.60 -9.82
CA SER A 205 5.27 -4.56 -10.61
C SER A 205 5.58 -4.08 -12.03
N PHE A 206 4.79 -3.15 -12.59
CA PHE A 206 4.93 -2.76 -14.00
C PHE A 206 4.93 -1.25 -14.25
N ALA A 207 4.40 -0.44 -13.35
CA ALA A 207 4.35 1.01 -13.56
C ALA A 207 5.74 1.65 -13.41
N ALA A 208 6.03 2.67 -14.22
CA ALA A 208 7.27 3.40 -14.13
C ALA A 208 7.41 4.14 -12.80
N GLU A 209 8.64 4.27 -12.31
CA GLU A 209 8.97 5.07 -11.11
C GLU A 209 8.44 6.50 -11.25
N GLY A 210 7.88 7.02 -10.15
CA GLY A 210 7.25 8.33 -10.11
C GLY A 210 5.86 8.36 -10.71
N SER A 211 5.29 7.20 -11.09
CA SER A 211 3.86 7.08 -11.39
C SER A 211 3.04 7.39 -10.14
N THR A 212 1.85 7.95 -10.35
CA THR A 212 0.98 8.40 -9.27
C THR A 212 -0.25 7.52 -9.18
N LEU A 213 -0.66 7.17 -7.96
CA LEU A 213 -1.94 6.54 -7.66
C LEU A 213 -2.76 7.48 -6.80
N LEU A 214 -4.02 7.71 -7.18
CA LEU A 214 -4.97 8.50 -6.43
C LEU A 214 -6.25 7.72 -6.19
N PHE A 215 -6.73 7.69 -4.96
CA PHE A 215 -7.99 7.04 -4.59
C PHE A 215 -8.67 7.73 -3.40
N ASP A 216 -9.97 7.47 -3.27
CA ASP A 216 -10.76 7.79 -2.10
C ASP A 216 -11.00 6.53 -1.27
N TYR A 217 -11.07 6.69 0.05
CA TYR A 217 -11.23 5.56 0.96
C TYR A 217 -12.01 5.94 2.22
N PRO A 218 -12.73 4.99 2.84
CA PRO A 218 -13.38 5.21 4.12
C PRO A 218 -12.38 5.10 5.28
N ASP A 219 -12.48 6.03 6.24
CA ASP A 219 -11.70 5.91 7.48
C ASP A 219 -12.28 4.82 8.42
N SER A 220 -11.53 4.48 9.47
CA SER A 220 -11.89 3.42 10.42
C SER A 220 -13.17 3.68 11.21
N GLY A 221 -13.68 4.92 11.25
CA GLY A 221 -14.92 5.29 11.91
C GLY A 221 -16.19 5.01 11.10
N LEU A 222 -16.07 4.68 9.80
CA LEU A 222 -17.22 4.56 8.91
C LEU A 222 -18.31 3.62 9.41
N PHE A 223 -17.94 2.43 9.89
CA PHE A 223 -18.92 1.41 10.29
C PHE A 223 -19.54 1.67 11.66
N ASP A 224 -18.92 2.51 12.49
CA ASP A 224 -19.41 2.93 13.79
C ASP A 224 -20.09 4.32 13.75
N ALA A 225 -20.15 4.94 12.56
CA ALA A 225 -20.71 6.26 12.34
C ALA A 225 -22.21 6.30 12.71
N LYS A 226 -22.63 7.38 13.35
CA LYS A 226 -24.03 7.60 13.77
C LYS A 226 -24.75 8.63 12.90
N GLU A 227 -24.02 9.31 12.06
CA GLU A 227 -24.54 10.31 11.14
C GLU A 227 -25.53 9.67 10.16
N GLN A 228 -26.76 10.23 10.11
CA GLN A 228 -27.85 9.67 9.30
C GLN A 228 -27.43 9.50 7.82
N ARG A 229 -26.67 10.45 7.28
CA ARG A 229 -26.26 10.39 5.88
C ARG A 229 -25.23 9.27 5.60
N VAL A 230 -24.37 8.95 6.57
CA VAL A 230 -23.44 7.82 6.48
C VAL A 230 -24.20 6.50 6.55
N GLN A 231 -25.17 6.40 7.48
CA GLN A 231 -26.05 5.23 7.56
C GLN A 231 -26.87 5.04 6.28
N ASN A 232 -27.36 6.11 5.66
CA ASN A 232 -28.06 6.06 4.37
C ASN A 232 -27.13 5.54 3.26
N MET A 233 -25.89 6.00 3.22
CA MET A 233 -24.90 5.54 2.24
C MET A 233 -24.62 4.04 2.39
N LEU A 234 -24.38 3.56 3.60
CA LEU A 234 -24.16 2.14 3.88
C LEU A 234 -25.39 1.29 3.50
N ALA A 235 -26.59 1.77 3.82
CA ALA A 235 -27.83 1.09 3.47
C ALA A 235 -28.05 1.02 1.95
N MET A 236 -27.77 2.10 1.22
CA MET A 236 -27.87 2.14 -0.25
C MET A 236 -26.86 1.20 -0.90
N ALA A 237 -25.62 1.18 -0.44
CA ALA A 237 -24.58 0.27 -0.93
C ALA A 237 -24.99 -1.19 -0.72
N LYS A 238 -25.51 -1.53 0.45
CA LYS A 238 -26.02 -2.87 0.75
C LYS A 238 -27.22 -3.25 -0.12
N ALA A 239 -28.16 -2.33 -0.33
CA ALA A 239 -29.37 -2.56 -1.14
C ALA A 239 -29.04 -2.73 -2.64
N SER A 240 -27.98 -2.10 -3.14
CA SER A 240 -27.49 -2.28 -4.51
C SER A 240 -26.72 -3.59 -4.73
N GLY A 241 -26.47 -4.38 -3.67
CA GLY A 241 -25.70 -5.61 -3.73
C GLY A 241 -24.19 -5.41 -3.67
N GLU A 242 -23.72 -4.19 -3.41
CA GLU A 242 -22.32 -3.81 -3.30
C GLU A 242 -22.02 -3.31 -1.87
N PRO A 243 -22.05 -4.17 -0.83
CA PRO A 243 -21.79 -3.74 0.55
C PRO A 243 -20.34 -3.27 0.70
N MET A 244 -20.15 -2.19 1.44
CA MET A 244 -18.81 -1.69 1.77
C MET A 244 -18.09 -2.68 2.70
N LYS A 245 -16.78 -2.89 2.47
CA LYS A 245 -15.95 -3.89 3.16
C LYS A 245 -14.68 -3.30 3.73
N PHE A 246 -14.12 -2.30 3.08
CA PHE A 246 -12.84 -1.70 3.44
C PHE A 246 -13.05 -0.43 4.25
N CYS A 247 -12.25 -0.27 5.29
CA CYS A 247 -11.93 0.99 5.95
C CYS A 247 -10.51 0.90 6.51
N SER A 248 -9.85 2.02 6.73
CA SER A 248 -8.49 2.05 7.26
C SER A 248 -8.24 3.35 8.03
N ASP A 249 -7.49 3.29 9.11
CA ASP A 249 -6.93 4.51 9.67
C ASP A 249 -5.71 4.99 8.85
N GLU A 250 -5.30 6.24 9.07
CA GLU A 250 -4.19 6.85 8.33
C GLU A 250 -2.87 6.09 8.52
N ARG A 251 -2.61 5.52 9.70
CA ARG A 251 -1.37 4.78 9.98
C ARG A 251 -1.37 3.43 9.28
N GLU A 252 -2.49 2.74 9.30
CA GLU A 252 -2.65 1.47 8.59
C GLU A 252 -2.56 1.68 7.08
N LEU A 253 -3.20 2.71 6.56
CA LEU A 253 -3.12 3.08 5.15
C LEU A 253 -1.69 3.43 4.72
N THR A 254 -0.98 4.21 5.55
CA THR A 254 0.43 4.55 5.31
C THR A 254 1.28 3.28 5.24
N ARG A 255 1.15 2.36 6.20
CA ARG A 255 1.88 1.09 6.19
C ARG A 255 1.54 0.24 4.97
N LEU A 256 0.26 0.16 4.62
CA LEU A 256 -0.19 -0.58 3.43
C LEU A 256 0.50 -0.03 2.18
N LEU A 257 0.44 1.27 1.95
CA LEU A 257 1.06 1.91 0.80
C LEU A 257 2.58 1.75 0.78
N GLU A 258 3.26 1.97 1.91
CA GLU A 258 4.71 1.80 2.00
C GLU A 258 5.16 0.36 1.76
N THR A 259 4.42 -0.62 2.25
CA THR A 259 4.69 -2.05 2.03
C THR A 259 4.65 -2.41 0.54
N HIS A 260 3.79 -1.74 -0.22
CA HIS A 260 3.63 -1.92 -1.66
C HIS A 260 4.34 -0.85 -2.51
N HIS A 261 5.39 -0.21 -1.94
CA HIS A 261 6.28 0.75 -2.63
C HIS A 261 5.66 2.09 -3.01
N PHE A 262 4.54 2.48 -2.40
CA PHE A 262 3.95 3.80 -2.57
C PHE A 262 4.26 4.73 -1.40
N LEU A 263 4.57 6.01 -1.70
CA LEU A 263 4.68 7.08 -0.70
C LEU A 263 3.48 7.99 -0.81
N ILE A 264 2.85 8.29 0.32
CA ILE A 264 1.81 9.32 0.36
C ILE A 264 2.45 10.67 0.04
N TYR A 265 1.95 11.31 -1.03
CA TYR A 265 2.30 12.67 -1.44
C TYR A 265 1.36 13.69 -0.81
N GLU A 266 0.06 13.41 -0.82
CA GLU A 266 -0.98 14.23 -0.20
C GLU A 266 -2.07 13.32 0.37
N HIS A 267 -2.53 13.66 1.58
CA HIS A 267 -3.66 13.03 2.23
C HIS A 267 -4.65 14.12 2.62
N LEU A 268 -5.91 13.97 2.27
CA LEU A 268 -6.99 14.87 2.66
C LEU A 268 -7.98 14.15 3.56
N SER A 269 -8.05 14.60 4.81
CA SER A 269 -9.10 14.19 5.74
C SER A 269 -10.46 14.79 5.34
N PRO A 270 -11.59 14.32 5.90
CA PRO A 270 -12.89 14.96 5.69
C PRO A 270 -12.87 16.47 6.01
N ALA A 271 -12.11 16.89 7.02
CA ALA A 271 -11.97 18.30 7.39
C ALA A 271 -11.19 19.11 6.31
N ASP A 272 -10.14 18.54 5.74
CA ASP A 272 -9.39 19.16 4.65
C ASP A 272 -10.23 19.26 3.37
N ILE A 273 -11.00 18.24 3.05
CA ILE A 273 -11.96 18.23 1.92
C ILE A 273 -13.02 19.32 2.13
N GLN A 274 -13.57 19.44 3.35
CA GLN A 274 -14.52 20.49 3.71
C GLN A 274 -13.92 21.86 3.46
N MET A 275 -12.73 22.11 3.96
CA MET A 275 -12.04 23.39 3.84
C MET A 275 -11.74 23.74 2.38
N ARG A 276 -11.29 22.76 1.58
CA ARG A 276 -10.82 22.97 0.21
C ARG A 276 -11.95 23.14 -0.80
N TYR A 277 -13.07 22.41 -0.65
CA TYR A 277 -14.10 22.33 -1.69
C TYR A 277 -15.47 22.86 -1.25
N PHE A 278 -15.73 22.91 0.05
CA PHE A 278 -17.06 23.23 0.57
C PHE A 278 -17.11 24.43 1.53
N ALA A 279 -15.98 25.05 1.84
CA ALA A 279 -15.95 26.23 2.70
C ALA A 279 -16.77 27.38 2.11
N GLY A 280 -17.59 28.04 2.96
CA GLY A 280 -18.39 29.20 2.57
C GLY A 280 -19.56 28.91 1.61
N ARG A 281 -20.01 27.64 1.53
CA ARG A 281 -21.21 27.26 0.77
C ARG A 281 -22.45 27.36 1.64
N ASP A 282 -23.53 27.80 1.00
CA ASP A 282 -24.87 27.98 1.60
C ASP A 282 -25.94 27.05 0.99
N ASP A 283 -25.55 26.19 0.04
CA ASP A 283 -26.42 25.25 -0.64
C ASP A 283 -26.53 23.87 0.04
N GLY A 284 -26.04 23.75 1.27
CA GLY A 284 -26.07 22.54 2.07
C GLY A 284 -25.03 21.48 1.73
N MET A 285 -24.16 21.72 0.72
CA MET A 285 -23.06 20.82 0.42
C MET A 285 -21.96 20.88 1.48
N THR A 286 -21.60 19.71 1.98
CA THR A 286 -20.46 19.52 2.91
C THR A 286 -19.69 18.29 2.55
N ALA A 287 -18.41 18.22 2.96
CA ALA A 287 -17.63 17.00 2.83
C ALA A 287 -18.35 15.83 3.50
N PHE A 288 -18.21 14.64 2.93
CA PHE A 288 -18.81 13.45 3.52
C PHE A 288 -17.93 12.97 4.67
N GLU A 289 -18.55 12.69 5.81
CA GLU A 289 -17.86 12.17 6.98
C GLU A 289 -17.23 10.81 6.65
N HIS A 290 -16.10 10.53 7.25
CA HIS A 290 -15.42 9.25 7.11
C HIS A 290 -14.92 8.92 5.68
N ILE A 291 -14.84 9.90 4.78
CA ILE A 291 -14.25 9.70 3.45
C ILE A 291 -13.01 10.58 3.30
N GLY A 292 -11.86 9.94 3.16
CA GLY A 292 -10.57 10.58 2.88
C GLY A 292 -10.13 10.39 1.44
N TYR A 293 -9.23 11.26 0.97
CA TYR A 293 -8.58 11.14 -0.33
C TYR A 293 -7.08 11.03 -0.14
N VAL A 294 -6.44 10.21 -0.97
CA VAL A 294 -4.99 10.05 -0.93
C VAL A 294 -4.41 10.08 -2.33
N THR A 295 -3.31 10.80 -2.47
CA THR A 295 -2.41 10.73 -3.63
C THR A 295 -1.10 10.14 -3.16
N ALA A 296 -0.68 9.05 -3.79
CA ALA A 296 0.57 8.37 -3.50
C ALA A 296 1.42 8.26 -4.76
N VAL A 297 2.72 8.32 -4.61
CA VAL A 297 3.68 8.21 -5.71
C VAL A 297 4.40 6.89 -5.58
N LEU A 298 4.46 6.13 -6.66
CA LEU A 298 5.26 4.92 -6.73
C LEU A 298 6.72 5.31 -6.55
N LYS A 299 7.27 4.93 -5.42
CA LYS A 299 8.72 4.88 -5.26
C LYS A 299 9.21 4.00 -6.41
N GLY A 300 10.24 4.45 -7.08
CA GLY A 300 11.00 3.47 -7.81
C GLY A 300 11.18 2.31 -6.86
N THR A 301 10.60 1.17 -7.19
CA THR A 301 11.24 -0.05 -6.74
C THR A 301 12.69 0.26 -6.99
N PRO A 302 13.58 0.26 -5.97
CA PRO A 302 14.99 0.42 -6.26
C PRO A 302 15.16 -0.54 -7.43
N PHE A 303 15.49 0.01 -8.59
CA PHE A 303 15.64 -0.80 -9.80
C PHE A 303 16.30 -2.03 -9.25
N ILE A 304 15.55 -3.15 -9.09
CA ILE A 304 16.20 -4.36 -8.66
C ILE A 304 17.00 -4.64 -9.89
N ASN A 305 18.11 -3.92 -9.95
CA ASN A 305 19.15 -4.05 -10.92
C ASN A 305 19.28 -5.55 -11.10
N THR A 306 19.45 -6.02 -12.29
CA THR A 306 19.66 -7.45 -12.56
C THR A 306 20.64 -8.03 -11.54
N LYS A 307 21.60 -7.22 -11.09
CA LYS A 307 22.53 -7.52 -10.00
C LYS A 307 21.80 -7.80 -8.67
N GLU A 308 20.85 -6.96 -8.27
CA GLU A 308 20.08 -7.16 -7.04
C GLU A 308 19.09 -8.34 -7.16
N LYS A 309 18.45 -8.53 -8.30
CA LYS A 309 17.61 -9.72 -8.57
C LYS A 309 18.40 -11.01 -8.43
N ILE A 310 19.64 -11.03 -8.94
CA ILE A 310 20.55 -12.17 -8.81
C ILE A 310 20.87 -12.42 -7.34
N LEU A 311 21.21 -11.38 -6.57
CA LEU A 311 21.55 -11.47 -5.16
C LEU A 311 20.37 -11.99 -4.32
N GLN A 312 19.17 -11.45 -4.51
CA GLN A 312 17.94 -11.87 -3.83
C GLN A 312 17.56 -13.32 -4.16
N THR A 313 17.69 -13.70 -5.43
CA THR A 313 17.40 -15.07 -5.88
C THR A 313 18.43 -16.06 -5.34
N ALA A 314 19.72 -15.71 -5.38
CA ALA A 314 20.78 -16.51 -4.79
C ALA A 314 20.54 -16.73 -3.31
N MET A 315 20.23 -15.64 -2.54
CA MET A 315 19.91 -15.73 -1.12
C MET A 315 18.71 -16.65 -0.84
N LYS A 316 17.66 -16.58 -1.66
CA LYS A 316 16.50 -17.47 -1.54
C LYS A 316 16.89 -18.94 -1.75
N LEU A 317 17.66 -19.24 -2.79
CA LEU A 317 18.10 -20.60 -3.10
C LEU A 317 19.08 -21.15 -2.05
N PHE A 318 20.02 -20.32 -1.59
CA PHE A 318 20.94 -20.68 -0.49
C PHE A 318 20.22 -21.01 0.80
N ALA A 319 19.18 -20.23 1.15
CA ALA A 319 18.38 -20.50 2.34
C ALA A 319 17.51 -21.76 2.26
N GLN A 320 17.20 -22.24 1.04
CA GLN A 320 16.40 -23.44 0.82
C GLN A 320 17.25 -24.72 0.71
N ASN A 321 18.39 -24.62 0.02
CA ASN A 321 19.15 -25.80 -0.38
C ASN A 321 20.57 -25.85 0.22
N GLY A 322 20.99 -24.78 0.88
CA GLY A 322 22.37 -24.57 1.31
C GLY A 322 23.21 -23.92 0.20
N TYR A 323 24.30 -23.24 0.60
CA TYR A 323 25.20 -22.53 -0.32
C TYR A 323 25.86 -23.50 -1.30
N GLU A 324 26.43 -24.63 -0.81
CA GLU A 324 27.17 -25.58 -1.64
C GLU A 324 26.32 -26.22 -2.75
N ALA A 325 25.05 -26.58 -2.43
CA ALA A 325 24.17 -27.28 -3.36
C ALA A 325 23.67 -26.42 -4.52
N VAL A 326 23.77 -25.11 -4.42
CA VAL A 326 23.27 -24.16 -5.44
C VAL A 326 24.37 -23.77 -6.41
N SER A 327 24.13 -23.92 -7.71
CA SER A 327 25.04 -23.50 -8.76
C SER A 327 24.64 -22.13 -9.37
N ILE A 328 25.58 -21.48 -10.06
CA ILE A 328 25.30 -20.30 -10.90
C ILE A 328 24.20 -20.58 -11.95
N LYS A 329 24.14 -21.84 -12.42
CA LYS A 329 23.10 -22.24 -13.37
C LYS A 329 21.71 -22.20 -12.74
N ASP A 330 21.57 -22.69 -11.53
CA ASP A 330 20.28 -22.71 -10.82
C ASP A 330 19.76 -21.29 -10.59
N ILE A 331 20.66 -20.35 -10.24
CA ILE A 331 20.31 -18.94 -10.06
C ILE A 331 19.89 -18.31 -11.40
N ALA A 332 20.64 -18.59 -12.49
CA ALA A 332 20.35 -18.08 -13.81
C ALA A 332 19.01 -18.63 -14.36
N ASP A 333 18.78 -19.93 -14.23
CA ASP A 333 17.56 -20.60 -14.68
C ASP A 333 16.31 -20.04 -13.93
N GLN A 334 16.41 -19.81 -12.61
CA GLN A 334 15.34 -19.22 -11.81
C GLN A 334 14.94 -17.80 -12.26
N LEU A 335 15.88 -17.06 -12.87
CA LEU A 335 15.68 -15.70 -13.39
C LEU A 335 15.43 -15.65 -14.88
N SER A 336 15.36 -16.79 -15.56
CA SER A 336 15.32 -16.89 -17.02
C SER A 336 16.49 -16.14 -17.71
N LEU A 337 17.66 -16.16 -17.08
CA LEU A 337 18.89 -15.55 -17.57
C LEU A 337 19.83 -16.64 -18.15
N THR A 338 20.68 -16.24 -19.08
CA THR A 338 21.83 -17.08 -19.43
C THR A 338 22.95 -16.93 -18.39
N LYS A 339 23.79 -17.97 -18.23
CA LYS A 339 25.00 -17.86 -17.37
C LYS A 339 25.89 -16.69 -17.79
N ALA A 340 26.04 -16.42 -19.09
CA ALA A 340 26.80 -15.28 -19.58
C ALA A 340 26.21 -13.93 -19.16
N ALA A 341 24.88 -13.80 -19.10
CA ALA A 341 24.22 -12.60 -18.61
C ALA A 341 24.44 -12.41 -17.11
N LEU A 342 24.43 -13.47 -16.31
CA LEU A 342 24.72 -13.43 -14.87
C LEU A 342 26.17 -13.00 -14.61
N TYR A 343 27.14 -13.55 -15.37
CA TYR A 343 28.54 -13.17 -15.21
C TYR A 343 28.89 -11.73 -15.58
N LYS A 344 28.01 -11.00 -16.26
CA LYS A 344 28.15 -9.53 -16.44
C LYS A 344 27.95 -8.76 -15.13
N HIS A 345 27.30 -9.36 -14.15
CA HIS A 345 26.96 -8.71 -12.88
C HIS A 345 27.79 -9.20 -11.69
N TYR A 346 28.16 -10.49 -11.69
CA TYR A 346 28.93 -11.14 -10.63
C TYR A 346 29.97 -12.07 -11.23
N GLN A 347 31.19 -12.02 -10.69
CA GLN A 347 32.32 -12.81 -11.21
C GLN A 347 32.20 -14.30 -10.90
N SER A 348 31.52 -14.65 -9.77
CA SER A 348 31.39 -16.02 -9.30
C SER A 348 30.21 -16.17 -8.34
N LYS A 349 29.87 -17.42 -7.97
CA LYS A 349 28.95 -17.71 -6.86
C LYS A 349 29.48 -17.10 -5.54
N ARG A 350 30.80 -17.15 -5.37
CA ARG A 350 31.48 -16.58 -4.21
C ARG A 350 31.31 -15.06 -4.14
N ASP A 351 31.45 -14.34 -5.23
CA ASP A 351 31.23 -12.89 -5.29
C ASP A 351 29.80 -12.51 -4.85
N ILE A 352 28.79 -13.31 -5.27
CA ILE A 352 27.42 -13.10 -4.79
C ILE A 352 27.32 -13.28 -3.26
N PHE A 353 27.96 -14.33 -2.74
CA PHE A 353 27.95 -14.62 -1.31
C PHE A 353 28.66 -13.51 -0.49
N ASP A 354 29.81 -13.04 -0.94
CA ASP A 354 30.55 -11.96 -0.30
C ASP A 354 29.75 -10.65 -0.25
N GLN A 355 28.99 -10.35 -1.31
CA GLN A 355 28.08 -9.20 -1.33
C GLN A 355 26.88 -9.38 -0.38
N ILE A 356 26.40 -10.61 -0.19
CA ILE A 356 25.39 -10.92 0.83
C ILE A 356 25.93 -10.65 2.24
N VAL A 357 27.12 -11.13 2.54
CA VAL A 357 27.76 -10.93 3.85
C VAL A 357 28.01 -9.44 4.11
N ALA A 358 28.61 -8.72 3.15
CA ALA A 358 28.85 -7.27 3.28
C ALA A 358 27.55 -6.48 3.53
N ARG A 359 26.47 -6.87 2.89
CA ARG A 359 25.14 -6.27 3.13
C ARG A 359 24.65 -6.51 4.57
N MET A 360 24.84 -7.71 5.11
CA MET A 360 24.46 -8.02 6.48
C MET A 360 25.26 -7.17 7.47
N GLU A 361 26.56 -7.01 7.28
CA GLU A 361 27.43 -6.15 8.11
C GLU A 361 26.96 -4.70 8.09
N GLU A 362 26.67 -4.15 6.91
CA GLU A 362 26.13 -2.78 6.77
C GLU A 362 24.80 -2.59 7.51
N GLN A 363 23.89 -3.56 7.42
CA GLN A 363 22.59 -3.51 8.09
C GLN A 363 22.73 -3.63 9.61
N ASP A 364 23.64 -4.45 10.11
CA ASP A 364 23.92 -4.57 11.53
C ASP A 364 24.49 -3.26 12.11
N ALA A 365 25.47 -2.65 11.44
CA ALA A 365 26.02 -1.37 11.84
C ALA A 365 24.96 -0.24 11.85
N LYS A 366 24.08 -0.19 10.84
CA LYS A 366 22.98 0.78 10.80
C LYS A 366 22.02 0.62 11.99
N ARG A 367 21.70 -0.62 12.38
CA ARG A 367 20.81 -0.88 13.53
C ARG A 367 21.51 -0.55 14.85
N ALA A 368 22.75 -0.92 15.02
CA ALA A 368 23.52 -0.56 16.22
C ALA A 368 23.46 0.97 16.45
N ARG A 369 23.74 1.77 15.41
CA ARG A 369 23.62 3.23 15.48
C ARG A 369 22.24 3.73 15.88
N ALA A 370 21.19 3.14 15.32
CA ALA A 370 19.80 3.57 15.57
C ALA A 370 19.36 3.35 17.03
N TYR A 371 20.06 2.50 17.78
CA TYR A 371 19.78 2.20 19.18
C TYR A 371 20.91 2.68 20.11
N GLU A 372 21.81 3.52 19.61
CA GLU A 372 22.98 4.04 20.37
C GLU A 372 23.86 2.93 20.94
N MET A 373 23.96 1.82 20.21
CA MET A 373 24.76 0.66 20.59
C MET A 373 26.17 0.75 19.99
N PRO A 374 27.21 0.21 20.65
CA PRO A 374 28.57 0.17 20.11
C PRO A 374 28.62 -0.55 18.74
N GLU A 375 29.31 0.06 17.75
CA GLU A 375 29.45 -0.51 16.40
C GLU A 375 30.76 -1.31 16.22
N SER A 376 31.72 -1.04 17.07
CA SER A 376 33.07 -1.65 17.04
C SER A 376 33.26 -2.55 18.25
N PRO A 377 34.19 -3.54 18.20
CA PRO A 377 34.57 -4.31 19.39
C PRO A 377 35.03 -3.44 20.55
N ALA A 378 34.80 -3.88 21.78
CA ALA A 378 35.16 -3.13 23.00
C ALA A 378 36.64 -2.72 23.05
N GLU A 379 37.54 -3.51 22.48
CA GLU A 379 38.98 -3.19 22.35
C GLU A 379 39.26 -1.93 21.54
N LYS A 380 38.33 -1.56 20.61
CA LYS A 380 38.46 -0.40 19.73
C LYS A 380 37.73 0.82 20.23
N ASP A 381 36.64 0.66 20.97
CA ASP A 381 35.77 1.76 21.44
C ASP A 381 35.17 1.47 22.82
N LEU A 382 36.00 1.39 23.84
CA LEU A 382 35.58 1.13 25.22
C LEU A 382 34.66 2.23 25.78
N GLU A 383 34.77 3.47 25.28
CA GLU A 383 33.94 4.58 25.74
C GLU A 383 32.48 4.43 25.32
N ALA A 384 32.22 3.93 24.11
CA ALA A 384 30.86 3.61 23.65
C ALA A 384 30.19 2.54 24.55
N TYR A 385 30.93 1.49 24.90
CA TYR A 385 30.44 0.45 25.82
C TYR A 385 30.13 0.99 27.22
N ARG A 386 30.95 1.87 27.75
CA ARG A 386 30.73 2.52 29.06
C ARG A 386 29.50 3.44 29.10
N LYS A 387 29.07 3.96 27.94
CA LYS A 387 27.91 4.84 27.82
C LYS A 387 26.60 4.05 27.54
N THR A 388 26.69 2.77 27.20
CA THR A 388 25.55 1.95 26.85
C THR A 388 24.65 1.70 28.08
N GLN A 389 23.35 1.94 27.93
CA GLN A 389 22.37 1.76 28.98
C GLN A 389 21.57 0.46 28.79
N LEU A 390 21.10 -0.14 29.87
CA LEU A 390 20.36 -1.40 29.84
C LEU A 390 19.10 -1.30 28.97
N ASP A 391 18.37 -0.18 29.02
CA ASP A 391 17.19 0.05 28.20
C ASP A 391 17.49 0.00 26.70
N SER A 392 18.63 0.55 26.27
CA SER A 392 19.11 0.47 24.88
C SER A 392 19.41 -0.98 24.49
N VAL A 393 20.04 -1.76 25.38
CA VAL A 393 20.30 -3.20 25.14
C VAL A 393 19.01 -3.98 24.93
N ILE A 394 17.99 -3.73 25.76
CA ILE A 394 16.68 -4.37 25.67
C ILE A 394 16.01 -4.02 24.33
N ALA A 395 15.89 -2.73 24.03
CA ALA A 395 15.25 -2.26 22.80
C ALA A 395 15.97 -2.77 21.54
N TYR A 396 17.30 -2.78 21.57
CA TYR A 396 18.11 -3.34 20.49
C TYR A 396 17.89 -4.83 20.33
N THR A 397 17.87 -5.60 21.42
CA THR A 397 17.64 -7.05 21.38
C THR A 397 16.26 -7.40 20.78
N GLU A 398 15.20 -6.69 21.17
CA GLU A 398 13.87 -6.88 20.58
C GLU A 398 13.86 -6.53 19.08
N SER A 399 14.56 -5.46 18.70
CA SER A 399 14.71 -5.05 17.31
C SER A 399 15.49 -6.07 16.49
N GLN A 400 16.60 -6.59 17.04
CA GLN A 400 17.40 -7.65 16.40
C GLN A 400 16.59 -8.94 16.23
N PHE A 401 15.84 -9.35 17.26
CA PHE A 401 14.98 -10.53 17.13
C PHE A 401 13.94 -10.38 16.01
N ARG A 402 13.27 -9.22 15.94
CA ARG A 402 12.34 -8.93 14.83
C ARG A 402 13.03 -8.96 13.49
N TYR A 403 14.18 -8.33 13.35
CA TYR A 403 14.94 -8.34 12.11
C TYR A 403 15.30 -9.75 11.66
N TRP A 404 15.90 -10.56 12.53
CA TRP A 404 16.31 -11.93 12.21
C TRP A 404 15.15 -12.89 11.95
N THR A 405 13.92 -12.56 12.37
CA THR A 405 12.74 -13.40 12.21
C THR A 405 11.73 -12.90 11.18
N GLU A 406 11.66 -11.60 10.91
CA GLU A 406 10.62 -10.98 10.05
C GLU A 406 11.18 -10.37 8.77
N ASP A 407 12.40 -9.86 8.77
CA ASP A 407 13.02 -9.38 7.55
C ASP A 407 13.32 -10.53 6.60
N PRO A 408 12.81 -10.50 5.35
CA PRO A 408 12.97 -11.65 4.43
C PRO A 408 14.42 -11.97 4.10
N PHE A 409 15.32 -10.98 4.06
CA PHE A 409 16.72 -11.17 3.73
C PHE A 409 17.49 -11.76 4.92
N ALA A 410 17.36 -11.14 6.10
CA ALA A 410 18.00 -11.61 7.32
C ALA A 410 17.54 -13.03 7.73
N CYS A 411 16.24 -13.30 7.62
CA CYS A 411 15.67 -14.62 7.88
C CYS A 411 16.27 -15.69 6.96
N ARG A 412 16.44 -15.38 5.68
CA ARG A 412 17.07 -16.31 4.71
C ARG A 412 18.56 -16.49 5.00
N PHE A 413 19.27 -15.42 5.35
CA PHE A 413 20.69 -15.49 5.71
C PHE A 413 20.90 -16.36 6.95
N ARG A 414 20.12 -16.16 8.01
CA ARG A 414 20.14 -17.01 9.21
C ARG A 414 19.90 -18.48 8.88
N ARG A 415 18.88 -18.78 8.06
CA ARG A 415 18.58 -20.16 7.64
C ARG A 415 19.72 -20.79 6.84
N MET A 416 20.31 -20.05 5.93
CA MET A 416 21.47 -20.50 5.16
C MET A 416 22.62 -20.86 6.11
N LEU A 417 23.00 -19.96 7.03
CA LEU A 417 24.06 -20.24 8.00
C LEU A 417 23.75 -21.45 8.88
N THR A 418 22.48 -21.63 9.28
CA THR A 418 22.04 -22.79 10.07
C THR A 418 22.22 -24.09 9.28
N LEU A 419 21.98 -24.11 7.97
CA LEU A 419 22.18 -25.29 7.12
C LEU A 419 23.66 -25.59 6.89
N GLU A 420 24.50 -24.57 6.81
CA GLU A 420 25.89 -24.68 6.38
C GLU A 420 26.90 -24.76 7.57
N GLN A 421 26.49 -24.50 8.81
CA GLN A 421 27.36 -24.37 9.98
C GLN A 421 28.32 -25.54 10.25
N TYR A 422 28.03 -26.73 9.71
CA TYR A 422 28.86 -27.93 9.89
C TYR A 422 29.61 -28.34 8.62
N ARG A 423 29.57 -27.55 7.55
CA ARG A 423 30.11 -27.93 6.25
C ARG A 423 31.57 -27.58 6.08
N ASP A 424 31.96 -26.37 6.50
CA ASP A 424 33.34 -25.91 6.47
C ASP A 424 33.63 -24.90 7.59
N ALA A 425 34.91 -24.58 7.77
CA ALA A 425 35.37 -23.70 8.84
C ALA A 425 34.87 -22.25 8.67
N GLU A 426 34.70 -21.76 7.44
CA GLU A 426 34.22 -20.41 7.17
C GLU A 426 32.74 -20.27 7.51
N MET A 427 31.90 -21.22 7.10
CA MET A 427 30.47 -21.20 7.41
C MET A 427 30.24 -21.36 8.92
N THR A 428 31.07 -22.20 9.58
CA THR A 428 31.06 -22.27 11.05
C THR A 428 31.41 -20.94 11.67
N ALA A 429 32.44 -20.26 11.18
CA ALA A 429 32.86 -18.94 11.71
C ALA A 429 31.76 -17.88 11.53
N LEU A 430 31.14 -17.80 10.35
CA LEU A 430 30.02 -16.90 10.09
C LEU A 430 28.80 -17.20 10.97
N TYR A 431 28.46 -18.47 11.13
CA TYR A 431 27.38 -18.85 12.05
C TYR A 431 27.67 -18.40 13.49
N GLN A 432 28.89 -18.63 13.97
CA GLN A 432 29.30 -18.16 15.30
C GLN A 432 29.28 -16.64 15.40
N GLN A 433 29.79 -15.93 14.40
CA GLN A 433 29.84 -14.47 14.37
C GLN A 433 28.47 -13.84 14.45
N TYR A 434 27.49 -14.35 13.69
CA TYR A 434 26.18 -13.69 13.56
C TYR A 434 25.12 -14.19 14.54
N LEU A 435 25.20 -15.45 14.98
CA LEU A 435 24.07 -16.10 15.66
C LEU A 435 24.40 -16.66 17.06
N CYS A 436 25.66 -16.91 17.37
CA CYS A 436 26.02 -17.60 18.62
C CYS A 436 27.11 -16.86 19.41
N GLY A 437 28.36 -17.15 19.16
CA GLY A 437 29.50 -16.62 19.93
C GLY A 437 29.67 -15.10 19.80
N GLY A 438 29.47 -14.55 18.59
CA GLY A 438 29.59 -13.11 18.36
C GLY A 438 28.59 -12.27 19.17
N PRO A 439 27.27 -12.53 19.08
CA PRO A 439 26.27 -11.85 19.91
C PRO A 439 26.49 -12.05 21.42
N LEU A 440 26.88 -13.27 21.84
CA LEU A 440 27.16 -13.55 23.24
C LEU A 440 28.34 -12.71 23.74
N SER A 441 29.46 -12.69 23.01
CA SER A 441 30.66 -11.89 23.35
C SER A 441 30.33 -10.40 23.38
N TYR A 442 29.56 -9.92 22.42
CA TYR A 442 29.13 -8.51 22.36
C TYR A 442 28.32 -8.11 23.60
N ILE A 443 27.36 -8.93 23.99
CA ILE A 443 26.55 -8.71 25.21
C ILE A 443 27.40 -8.83 26.47
N GLN A 444 28.36 -9.77 26.53
CA GLN A 444 29.31 -9.91 27.63
C GLN A 444 30.14 -8.65 27.81
N ASP A 445 30.65 -8.06 26.72
CA ASP A 445 31.46 -6.82 26.78
C ASP A 445 30.63 -5.65 27.34
N ILE A 446 29.34 -5.57 26.99
CA ILE A 446 28.41 -4.57 27.55
C ILE A 446 28.21 -4.81 29.06
N PHE A 447 27.89 -6.03 29.47
CA PHE A 447 27.66 -6.35 30.88
C PHE A 447 28.92 -6.19 31.71
N LEU A 448 30.09 -6.44 31.15
CA LEU A 448 31.37 -6.17 31.85
C LEU A 448 31.49 -4.70 32.29
N GLN A 449 31.00 -3.75 31.50
CA GLN A 449 30.98 -2.34 31.89
C GLN A 449 29.86 -2.01 32.90
N LEU A 450 28.80 -2.80 32.97
CA LEU A 450 27.67 -2.57 33.88
C LEU A 450 27.91 -3.24 35.26
N VAL A 451 28.50 -4.43 35.32
CA VAL A 451 28.73 -5.18 36.57
C VAL A 451 30.17 -5.10 37.09
N GLY A 452 31.14 -4.81 36.23
CA GLY A 452 32.54 -4.59 36.61
C GLY A 452 33.38 -5.85 36.92
N ASP A 453 32.78 -7.04 36.86
CA ASP A 453 33.43 -8.33 37.08
C ASP A 453 33.26 -9.27 35.91
N SER A 454 34.35 -9.83 35.38
CA SER A 454 34.34 -10.63 34.15
C SER A 454 33.55 -11.95 34.27
N GLN A 455 33.63 -12.62 35.40
CA GLN A 455 32.92 -13.88 35.61
C GLN A 455 31.41 -13.66 35.74
N SER A 456 31.02 -12.62 36.48
CA SER A 456 29.61 -12.19 36.58
C SER A 456 29.07 -11.71 35.24
N ALA A 457 29.86 -10.99 34.44
CA ALA A 457 29.46 -10.52 33.11
C ALA A 457 29.22 -11.68 32.12
N GLU A 458 30.08 -12.69 32.13
CA GLU A 458 29.90 -13.90 31.30
C GLU A 458 28.62 -14.64 31.66
N GLN A 459 28.38 -14.90 32.95
CA GLN A 459 27.15 -15.59 33.38
C GLN A 459 25.90 -14.75 33.04
N THR A 460 25.97 -13.43 33.27
CA THR A 460 24.86 -12.51 32.95
C THR A 460 24.56 -12.50 31.44
N ALA A 461 25.57 -12.51 30.60
CA ALA A 461 25.40 -12.57 29.15
C ALA A 461 24.79 -13.90 28.70
N VAL A 462 25.19 -15.01 29.28
CA VAL A 462 24.61 -16.34 29.02
C VAL A 462 23.13 -16.37 29.43
N ASP A 463 22.80 -15.88 30.61
CA ASP A 463 21.42 -15.85 31.11
C ASP A 463 20.53 -14.94 30.29
N PHE A 464 21.08 -13.86 29.77
CA PHE A 464 20.40 -12.91 28.89
C PHE A 464 20.14 -13.47 27.49
N TYR A 465 21.20 -13.98 26.82
CA TYR A 465 21.16 -14.27 25.40
C TYR A 465 20.68 -15.70 25.07
N SER A 466 20.90 -16.69 25.94
CA SER A 466 20.54 -18.09 25.64
C SER A 466 19.05 -18.26 25.29
N PRO A 467 18.09 -17.66 26.02
CA PRO A 467 16.69 -17.73 25.62
C PRO A 467 16.40 -17.04 24.28
N VAL A 468 17.07 -15.91 23.98
CA VAL A 468 16.92 -15.20 22.69
C VAL A 468 17.34 -16.12 21.53
N PHE A 469 18.48 -16.77 21.66
CA PHE A 469 18.99 -17.72 20.68
C PHE A 469 18.04 -18.90 20.46
N MET A 470 17.53 -19.51 21.54
CA MET A 470 16.55 -20.58 21.45
C MET A 470 15.26 -20.15 20.73
N LEU A 471 14.82 -18.92 20.96
CA LEU A 471 13.57 -18.39 20.38
C LEU A 471 13.59 -18.26 18.87
N TYR A 472 14.76 -18.16 18.22
CA TYR A 472 14.86 -18.22 16.76
C TYR A 472 14.34 -19.55 16.20
N SER A 473 14.76 -20.67 16.81
CA SER A 473 14.30 -22.00 16.41
C SER A 473 12.81 -22.20 16.68
N LEU A 474 12.34 -21.73 17.86
CA LEU A 474 10.92 -21.79 18.20
C LEU A 474 10.07 -20.97 17.25
N TYR A 475 10.55 -19.76 16.85
CA TYR A 475 9.87 -18.92 15.87
C TYR A 475 9.73 -19.63 14.53
N ASP A 476 10.77 -20.28 14.03
CA ASP A 476 10.70 -21.00 12.76
C ASP A 476 9.72 -22.18 12.81
N GLY A 477 9.69 -22.93 13.90
CA GLY A 477 8.88 -24.13 14.03
C GLY A 477 7.40 -23.91 14.39
N THR A 478 7.00 -22.71 14.84
CA THR A 478 5.60 -22.45 15.24
C THR A 478 4.79 -21.75 14.14
N GLN A 479 3.48 -22.04 14.09
CA GLN A 479 2.53 -21.28 13.26
C GLN A 479 2.13 -19.95 13.92
N ASP A 480 1.96 -19.91 15.25
CA ASP A 480 1.67 -18.69 15.98
C ASP A 480 2.95 -17.91 16.30
N LYS A 481 3.31 -17.00 15.39
CA LYS A 481 4.51 -16.14 15.48
C LYS A 481 4.46 -15.12 16.63
N ARG A 482 3.30 -14.91 17.26
CA ARG A 482 3.15 -14.00 18.41
C ARG A 482 3.72 -14.64 19.68
N LYS A 483 3.61 -15.97 19.82
CA LYS A 483 4.06 -16.68 21.02
C LYS A 483 5.56 -16.52 21.31
N PRO A 484 6.50 -16.75 20.37
CA PRO A 484 7.92 -16.52 20.62
C PRO A 484 8.24 -15.06 20.98
N LYS A 485 7.57 -14.09 20.36
CA LYS A 485 7.74 -12.67 20.68
C LYS A 485 7.28 -12.32 22.10
N ALA A 486 6.14 -12.87 22.51
CA ALA A 486 5.64 -12.67 23.88
C ALA A 486 6.59 -13.27 24.92
N ILE A 487 7.15 -14.47 24.65
CA ILE A 487 8.14 -15.12 25.52
C ILE A 487 9.41 -14.26 25.60
N LEU A 488 9.88 -13.72 24.47
CA LEU A 488 11.04 -12.80 24.46
C LEU A 488 10.78 -11.60 25.34
N HIS A 489 9.70 -10.90 25.11
CA HIS A 489 9.34 -9.70 25.88
C HIS A 489 9.25 -10.00 27.38
N GLU A 490 8.59 -11.09 27.77
CA GLU A 490 8.50 -11.51 29.17
C GLU A 490 9.87 -11.86 29.77
N HIS A 491 10.74 -12.53 29.00
CA HIS A 491 12.10 -12.83 29.42
C HIS A 491 12.89 -11.54 29.69
N LEU A 492 12.88 -10.59 28.77
CA LEU A 492 13.60 -9.32 28.89
C LEU A 492 13.08 -8.48 30.06
N CYS A 493 11.76 -8.38 30.24
CA CYS A 493 11.17 -7.72 31.41
C CYS A 493 11.56 -8.36 32.75
N ARG A 494 11.64 -9.69 32.81
CA ARG A 494 12.07 -10.42 34.03
C ARG A 494 13.58 -10.21 34.28
N PHE A 495 14.36 -10.22 33.23
CA PHE A 495 15.79 -9.99 33.31
C PHE A 495 16.12 -8.61 33.91
N VAL A 496 15.50 -7.55 33.41
CA VAL A 496 15.69 -6.17 33.96
C VAL A 496 15.38 -6.14 35.46
N LYS A 497 14.23 -6.69 35.88
CA LYS A 497 13.83 -6.69 37.30
C LYS A 497 14.79 -7.43 38.21
N LYS A 498 15.45 -8.50 37.74
CA LYS A 498 16.46 -9.23 38.50
C LYS A 498 17.76 -8.43 38.54
N PHE A 499 18.19 -7.94 37.39
CA PHE A 499 19.43 -7.16 37.26
C PHE A 499 19.43 -5.91 38.15
N GLU A 500 18.31 -5.15 38.23
CA GLU A 500 18.15 -3.99 39.11
C GLU A 500 18.17 -4.34 40.59
N LYS A 501 17.79 -5.57 40.96
CA LYS A 501 17.81 -6.06 42.36
C LYS A 501 19.15 -6.64 42.79
N GLY A 502 20.07 -6.85 41.84
CA GLY A 502 21.36 -7.53 42.09
C GLY A 502 21.22 -9.03 42.39
N GLU A 503 20.14 -9.67 41.84
CA GLU A 503 19.83 -11.10 42.01
C GLU A 503 20.35 -11.96 40.82
#